data_be445b91eae0fae8894e8c089408c3fa
#
_entry.id   be445b91eae0fae8894e8c089408c3fa
#
_cell.length_a   1.000
_cell.length_b   1.000
_cell.length_c   1.000
_cell.angle_alpha   90.00
_cell.angle_beta   90.00
_cell.angle_gamma   90.00
#
_symmetry.space_group_name_H-M   'P 1'
#
loop_
_entity.id
_entity.type
_entity.pdbx_description
1 polymer ?
#
loop_
_entity_poly.entity_id
_entity_poly.type
_entity_poly.pdbx_seq_one_letter_code
_entity_poly.pdbx_strand_id
1 'polypeptide(L)'
;MPGKRIYLLLVASIATLFVISACSEEVIPTQEPVEFQPTAAVEVDRPDNSGDDDEPVVEAPATDVGDADAGKNLFVSCSACHATDDKKVVGPGLGGVYARAGDRTSLDADAYIAQSIREPNAFVVDGFSPLMLSFDYLSESDVLNLIAYLKTLD
;
A
#
# COMPACT_ATOMS: atom_id res chain seq x y z
N MET A 1 -61.69 -11.07 23.70
CA MET A 1 -60.32 -11.23 23.15
C MET A 1 -59.81 -9.87 22.61
N PRO A 2 -59.40 -8.94 23.47
CA PRO A 2 -59.07 -7.57 23.05
C PRO A 2 -57.65 -7.43 22.47
N GLY A 3 -56.73 -8.37 22.72
CA GLY A 3 -55.31 -8.23 22.32
C GLY A 3 -55.02 -8.19 20.83
N LYS A 4 -55.78 -8.88 19.99
CA LYS A 4 -55.53 -8.90 18.53
C LYS A 4 -55.87 -7.58 17.82
N ARG A 5 -56.81 -6.80 18.35
CA ARG A 5 -57.21 -5.51 17.76
C ARG A 5 -56.20 -4.43 18.05
N ILE A 6 -55.56 -4.47 19.24
CA ILE A 6 -54.50 -3.54 19.64
C ILE A 6 -53.24 -3.78 18.83
N TYR A 7 -52.89 -5.05 18.57
CA TYR A 7 -51.72 -5.40 17.77
C TYR A 7 -51.86 -4.97 16.30
N LEU A 8 -53.05 -5.10 15.72
CA LEU A 8 -53.34 -4.64 14.36
C LEU A 8 -53.23 -3.11 14.21
N LEU A 9 -53.66 -2.36 15.23
CA LEU A 9 -53.56 -0.90 15.19
C LEU A 9 -52.11 -0.42 15.37
N LEU A 10 -51.30 -1.12 16.16
CA LEU A 10 -49.86 -0.80 16.32
C LEU A 10 -49.06 -1.10 15.06
N VAL A 11 -49.37 -2.22 14.36
CA VAL A 11 -48.69 -2.57 13.11
C VAL A 11 -49.06 -1.60 11.98
N ALA A 12 -50.31 -1.13 11.94
CA ALA A 12 -50.73 -0.12 10.96
C ALA A 12 -50.08 1.24 11.17
N SER A 13 -49.79 1.63 12.42
CA SER A 13 -49.12 2.91 12.75
C SER A 13 -47.62 2.91 12.42
N ILE A 14 -46.98 1.74 12.43
CA ILE A 14 -45.54 1.62 12.09
C ILE A 14 -45.35 1.65 10.57
N ALA A 15 -46.32 1.18 9.80
CA ALA A 15 -46.23 1.16 8.33
C ALA A 15 -46.34 2.56 7.70
N THR A 16 -46.89 3.56 8.39
CA THR A 16 -47.08 4.91 7.85
C THR A 16 -45.90 5.85 8.12
N LEU A 17 -44.92 5.47 8.96
CA LEU A 17 -43.77 6.30 9.27
C LEU A 17 -42.54 6.11 8.34
N PHE A 18 -42.63 5.18 7.37
CA PHE A 18 -41.48 4.81 6.54
C PHE A 18 -41.49 5.41 5.13
N VAL A 19 -42.37 6.35 4.83
CA VAL A 19 -42.54 6.88 3.45
C VAL A 19 -42.00 8.31 3.27
N ILE A 20 -41.35 8.92 4.28
CA ILE A 20 -40.78 10.26 4.11
C ILE A 20 -39.28 10.21 4.39
N SER A 21 -38.55 9.46 3.58
CA SER A 21 -37.13 9.67 3.35
C SER A 21 -36.90 9.68 1.85
N ALA A 22 -37.51 10.66 1.19
CA ALA A 22 -37.26 10.96 -0.20
C ALA A 22 -35.97 11.79 -0.29
N CYS A 23 -34.97 11.20 -0.96
CA CYS A 23 -34.03 11.82 -1.86
C CYS A 23 -33.70 13.30 -1.60
N SER A 24 -32.67 13.54 -0.84
CA SER A 24 -31.80 14.67 -1.12
C SER A 24 -30.86 14.23 -2.25
N GLU A 25 -31.22 14.60 -3.46
CA GLU A 25 -30.32 14.61 -4.60
C GLU A 25 -29.25 15.66 -4.30
N GLU A 26 -28.13 15.17 -3.77
CA GLU A 26 -26.92 15.99 -3.64
C GLU A 26 -26.42 16.28 -5.05
N VAL A 27 -26.73 17.48 -5.54
CA VAL A 27 -26.21 18.00 -6.80
C VAL A 27 -24.70 18.10 -6.63
N ILE A 28 -24.00 17.08 -7.17
CA ILE A 28 -22.56 17.15 -7.34
C ILE A 28 -22.30 18.34 -8.27
N PRO A 29 -21.60 19.40 -7.83
CA PRO A 29 -21.22 20.46 -8.74
C PRO A 29 -20.35 19.84 -9.82
N THR A 30 -20.86 19.85 -11.04
CA THR A 30 -20.08 19.53 -12.23
C THR A 30 -18.89 20.47 -12.24
N GLN A 31 -17.72 19.96 -11.90
CA GLN A 31 -16.47 20.69 -12.10
C GLN A 31 -16.32 20.90 -13.60
N GLU A 32 -16.36 22.15 -14.00
CA GLU A 32 -16.02 22.55 -15.37
C GLU A 32 -14.65 21.98 -15.71
N PRO A 33 -14.46 21.49 -16.95
CA PRO A 33 -13.15 21.02 -17.39
C PRO A 33 -12.12 22.14 -17.16
N VAL A 34 -11.13 21.88 -16.33
CA VAL A 34 -10.00 22.80 -16.18
C VAL A 34 -9.28 22.81 -17.51
N GLU A 35 -9.54 23.87 -18.28
CA GLU A 35 -8.82 24.14 -19.51
C GLU A 35 -7.35 24.33 -19.16
N PHE A 36 -6.54 23.31 -19.49
CA PHE A 36 -5.10 23.34 -19.33
C PHE A 36 -4.54 24.39 -20.29
N GLN A 37 -4.49 25.66 -19.86
CA GLN A 37 -3.68 26.65 -20.54
C GLN A 37 -2.22 26.25 -20.37
N PRO A 38 -1.49 26.01 -21.46
CA PRO A 38 -0.04 25.86 -21.38
C PRO A 38 0.52 27.21 -20.95
N THR A 39 0.85 27.31 -19.67
CA THR A 39 1.59 28.46 -19.15
C THR A 39 2.92 28.47 -19.88
N ALA A 40 3.18 29.60 -20.55
CA ALA A 40 4.44 29.83 -21.24
C ALA A 40 5.62 29.37 -20.38
N ALA A 41 6.52 28.68 -21.04
CA ALA A 41 7.77 28.23 -20.45
C ALA A 41 8.42 29.39 -19.68
N VAL A 42 8.44 29.28 -18.36
CA VAL A 42 9.34 30.09 -17.54
C VAL A 42 10.72 29.55 -17.87
N GLU A 43 11.43 30.31 -18.67
CA GLU A 43 12.85 30.15 -18.90
C GLU A 43 13.51 30.37 -17.54
N VAL A 44 13.73 29.30 -16.80
CA VAL A 44 14.56 29.30 -15.60
C VAL A 44 15.97 29.48 -16.11
N ASP A 45 16.45 30.71 -15.99
CA ASP A 45 17.86 31.07 -16.13
C ASP A 45 18.65 30.14 -15.18
N ARG A 46 19.14 29.04 -15.74
CA ARG A 46 20.01 28.09 -15.04
C ARG A 46 21.38 28.76 -15.00
N PRO A 47 21.89 29.14 -13.84
CA PRO A 47 23.25 29.60 -13.80
C PRO A 47 24.15 28.48 -14.36
N ASP A 48 24.89 28.82 -15.40
CA ASP A 48 25.94 28.02 -15.99
C ASP A 48 26.97 27.75 -14.90
N ASN A 49 26.81 26.61 -14.22
CA ASN A 49 27.83 26.08 -13.34
C ASN A 49 28.66 25.07 -14.14
N SER A 50 29.45 25.62 -15.06
CA SER A 50 30.61 24.92 -15.65
C SER A 50 31.67 24.73 -14.59
N GLY A 51 31.38 23.88 -13.61
CA GLY A 51 32.31 23.27 -12.71
C GLY A 51 32.56 21.87 -13.22
N ASP A 52 33.67 21.64 -13.86
CA ASP A 52 34.27 20.33 -14.09
C ASP A 52 34.61 19.69 -12.73
N ASP A 53 33.57 19.20 -12.03
CA ASP A 53 33.75 18.23 -10.95
C ASP A 53 33.33 16.89 -11.54
N ASP A 54 34.27 16.33 -12.30
CA ASP A 54 34.33 14.92 -12.67
C ASP A 54 34.65 14.12 -11.37
N GLU A 55 33.69 14.19 -10.41
CA GLU A 55 33.68 13.20 -9.36
C GLU A 55 33.21 11.91 -10.02
N PRO A 56 34.06 10.88 -10.01
CA PRO A 56 33.61 9.57 -10.46
C PRO A 56 32.41 9.23 -9.58
N VAL A 57 31.22 9.07 -10.20
CA VAL A 57 30.14 8.33 -9.60
C VAL A 57 30.73 6.97 -9.28
N VAL A 58 31.17 6.82 -8.04
CA VAL A 58 31.63 5.55 -7.49
C VAL A 58 30.31 4.75 -7.43
N GLU A 59 30.05 4.06 -8.52
CA GLU A 59 29.12 2.94 -8.50
C GLU A 59 29.69 2.01 -7.43
N ALA A 60 29.14 2.15 -6.22
CA ALA A 60 29.49 1.28 -5.11
C ALA A 60 29.36 -0.15 -5.66
N PRO A 61 30.38 -1.01 -5.47
CA PRO A 61 30.27 -2.38 -5.94
C PRO A 61 28.95 -2.91 -5.41
N ALA A 62 28.09 -3.43 -6.31
CA ALA A 62 26.86 -4.12 -5.95
C ALA A 62 27.28 -5.26 -5.03
N THR A 63 27.31 -4.97 -3.73
CA THR A 63 27.41 -6.02 -2.72
C THR A 63 26.07 -6.72 -2.79
N ASP A 64 26.05 -8.04 -2.93
CA ASP A 64 24.84 -8.87 -2.84
C ASP A 64 24.14 -8.74 -1.47
N VAL A 65 24.57 -7.77 -0.66
CA VAL A 65 24.07 -7.44 0.66
C VAL A 65 23.38 -6.08 0.58
N GLY A 66 22.07 -6.06 0.70
CA GLY A 66 21.29 -4.82 0.69
C GLY A 66 21.59 -3.92 1.90
N ASP A 67 21.24 -2.64 1.77
CA ASP A 67 21.33 -1.62 2.81
C ASP A 67 20.00 -1.52 3.59
N ALA A 68 20.03 -1.82 4.88
CA ALA A 68 18.84 -1.84 5.73
C ALA A 68 18.24 -0.43 5.95
N ASP A 69 19.05 0.63 5.99
CA ASP A 69 18.56 2.01 6.14
C ASP A 69 17.88 2.48 4.85
N ALA A 70 18.44 2.17 3.69
CA ALA A 70 17.78 2.38 2.40
C ALA A 70 16.49 1.58 2.31
N GLY A 71 16.48 0.32 2.73
CA GLY A 71 15.30 -0.53 2.80
C GLY A 71 14.21 0.02 3.71
N LYS A 72 14.57 0.57 4.86
CA LYS A 72 13.64 1.24 5.78
C LYS A 72 12.94 2.43 5.13
N ASN A 73 13.67 3.22 4.33
CA ASN A 73 13.08 4.34 3.60
C ASN A 73 12.09 3.87 2.53
N LEU A 74 12.41 2.79 1.80
CA LEU A 74 11.51 2.17 0.82
C LEU A 74 10.26 1.56 1.49
N PHE A 75 10.42 1.02 2.71
CA PHE A 75 9.35 0.38 3.46
C PHE A 75 8.17 1.31 3.81
N VAL A 76 8.35 2.61 3.73
CA VAL A 76 7.26 3.60 3.93
C VAL A 76 6.04 3.28 3.06
N SER A 77 6.26 2.82 1.82
CA SER A 77 5.19 2.42 0.89
C SER A 77 4.45 1.14 1.34
N CYS A 78 5.06 0.31 2.16
CA CYS A 78 4.53 -0.95 2.65
C CYS A 78 3.79 -0.78 4.00
N SER A 79 4.17 0.25 4.77
CA SER A 79 3.73 0.48 6.16
C SER A 79 2.23 0.74 6.31
N ALA A 80 1.54 1.18 5.25
CA ALA A 80 0.09 1.36 5.25
C ALA A 80 -0.67 0.03 5.46
N CYS A 81 -0.07 -1.09 5.03
CA CYS A 81 -0.69 -2.41 5.08
C CYS A 81 0.04 -3.38 6.00
N HIS A 82 1.31 -3.15 6.32
CA HIS A 82 2.15 -4.02 7.12
C HIS A 82 2.69 -3.33 8.37
N ALA A 83 2.47 -3.91 9.54
CA ALA A 83 3.17 -3.51 10.75
C ALA A 83 4.58 -4.12 10.79
N THR A 84 5.51 -3.45 11.48
CA THR A 84 6.88 -3.95 11.70
C THR A 84 7.00 -4.93 12.87
N ASP A 85 5.91 -5.12 13.59
CA ASP A 85 5.72 -6.13 14.63
C ASP A 85 4.76 -7.24 14.15
N ASP A 86 4.26 -8.07 15.05
CA ASP A 86 3.34 -9.17 14.74
C ASP A 86 1.88 -8.73 14.50
N LYS A 87 1.58 -7.44 14.59
CA LYS A 87 0.20 -6.96 14.46
C LYS A 87 -0.30 -7.09 13.04
N LYS A 88 -1.48 -7.68 12.90
CA LYS A 88 -2.22 -7.71 11.64
C LYS A 88 -2.84 -6.33 11.38
N VAL A 89 -2.58 -5.76 10.21
CA VAL A 89 -3.23 -4.54 9.70
C VAL A 89 -4.11 -4.96 8.52
N VAL A 90 -3.74 -4.68 7.29
CA VAL A 90 -4.37 -5.22 6.07
C VAL A 90 -3.67 -6.52 5.70
N GLY A 91 -2.34 -6.48 5.68
CA GLY A 91 -1.47 -7.63 5.51
C GLY A 91 -1.00 -8.23 6.83
N PRO A 92 -0.20 -9.28 6.79
CA PRO A 92 0.45 -9.86 7.96
C PRO A 92 1.45 -8.88 8.59
N GLY A 93 1.61 -8.96 9.92
CA GLY A 93 2.71 -8.31 10.61
C GLY A 93 4.05 -8.89 10.18
N LEU A 94 5.07 -8.06 10.12
CA LEU A 94 6.38 -8.43 9.58
C LEU A 94 7.46 -8.61 10.65
N GLY A 95 7.13 -8.48 11.95
CA GLY A 95 8.04 -8.88 13.03
C GLY A 95 8.49 -10.32 12.82
N GLY A 96 9.80 -10.62 12.86
CA GLY A 96 10.37 -11.93 12.61
C GLY A 96 10.04 -12.57 11.26
N VAL A 97 9.65 -11.76 10.26
CA VAL A 97 9.23 -12.29 8.94
C VAL A 97 10.31 -13.10 8.27
N TYR A 98 11.55 -12.65 8.38
CA TYR A 98 12.68 -13.32 7.73
C TYR A 98 12.91 -14.74 8.26
N ALA A 99 12.84 -14.90 9.57
CA ALA A 99 13.02 -16.21 10.20
C ALA A 99 11.99 -17.28 9.77
N ARG A 100 10.75 -16.84 9.45
CA ARG A 100 9.69 -17.76 9.02
C ARG A 100 9.47 -17.79 7.50
N ALA A 101 10.19 -16.99 6.74
CA ALA A 101 10.01 -16.89 5.30
C ALA A 101 10.42 -18.16 4.57
N GLY A 102 11.56 -18.76 4.94
CA GLY A 102 12.08 -19.97 4.32
C GLY A 102 11.23 -21.23 4.53
N ASP A 103 10.28 -21.20 5.47
CA ASP A 103 9.37 -22.32 5.74
C ASP A 103 8.02 -22.18 5.00
N ARG A 104 7.81 -21.08 4.22
CA ARG A 104 6.54 -20.80 3.57
C ARG A 104 6.32 -21.57 2.27
N THR A 105 7.39 -21.74 1.51
CA THR A 105 7.39 -22.41 0.21
C THR A 105 8.67 -23.24 0.07
N SER A 106 8.98 -23.70 -1.14
CA SER A 106 10.26 -24.34 -1.45
C SER A 106 11.41 -23.36 -1.69
N LEU A 107 11.13 -22.05 -1.64
CA LEU A 107 12.13 -21.00 -1.80
C LEU A 107 12.86 -20.74 -0.49
N ASP A 108 14.10 -20.30 -0.56
CA ASP A 108 14.78 -19.73 0.60
C ASP A 108 14.13 -18.40 1.03
N ALA A 109 14.54 -17.86 2.17
CA ALA A 109 13.90 -16.67 2.75
C ALA A 109 14.04 -15.43 1.85
N ASP A 110 15.20 -15.20 1.25
CA ASP A 110 15.44 -14.05 0.38
C ASP A 110 14.60 -14.15 -0.89
N ALA A 111 14.61 -15.32 -1.54
CA ALA A 111 13.82 -15.57 -2.75
C ALA A 111 12.30 -15.50 -2.48
N TYR A 112 11.83 -16.03 -1.34
CA TYR A 112 10.43 -15.92 -0.95
C TYR A 112 9.99 -14.47 -0.75
N ILE A 113 10.79 -13.66 -0.05
CA ILE A 113 10.48 -12.25 0.19
C ILE A 113 10.52 -11.47 -1.14
N ALA A 114 11.53 -11.69 -1.98
CA ALA A 114 11.60 -11.06 -3.30
C ALA A 114 10.39 -11.40 -4.16
N GLN A 115 9.98 -12.68 -4.19
CA GLN A 115 8.77 -13.10 -4.91
C GLN A 115 7.53 -12.44 -4.32
N SER A 116 7.38 -12.40 -3.00
CA SER A 116 6.22 -11.79 -2.34
C SER A 116 6.07 -10.30 -2.67
N ILE A 117 7.18 -9.58 -2.85
CA ILE A 117 7.20 -8.18 -3.25
C ILE A 117 6.79 -8.00 -4.71
N ARG A 118 7.35 -8.81 -5.61
CA ARG A 118 7.14 -8.68 -7.06
C ARG A 118 5.87 -9.36 -7.54
N GLU A 119 5.57 -10.53 -7.00
CA GLU A 119 4.48 -11.43 -7.40
C GLU A 119 3.63 -11.86 -6.19
N PRO A 120 2.97 -10.93 -5.48
CA PRO A 120 2.32 -11.21 -4.19
C PRO A 120 1.22 -12.28 -4.27
N ASN A 121 0.69 -12.53 -5.45
CA ASN A 121 -0.33 -13.56 -5.67
C ASN A 121 0.26 -14.97 -5.92
N ALA A 122 1.59 -15.10 -6.07
CA ALA A 122 2.24 -16.39 -6.21
C ALA A 122 2.07 -17.25 -4.94
N PHE A 123 2.07 -16.60 -3.77
CA PHE A 123 1.75 -17.23 -2.48
C PHE A 123 1.03 -16.24 -1.56
N VAL A 124 -0.20 -16.55 -1.18
CA VAL A 124 -0.98 -15.75 -0.22
C VAL A 124 -0.96 -16.45 1.13
N VAL A 125 -0.52 -15.74 2.17
CA VAL A 125 -0.48 -16.28 3.55
C VAL A 125 -1.90 -16.61 4.02
N ASP A 126 -2.08 -17.77 4.62
CA ASP A 126 -3.38 -18.25 5.10
C ASP A 126 -4.05 -17.22 6.02
N GLY A 127 -5.35 -17.01 5.80
CA GLY A 127 -6.15 -16.03 6.55
C GLY A 127 -6.02 -14.58 6.08
N PHE A 128 -5.35 -14.32 4.95
CA PHE A 128 -5.29 -13.03 4.29
C PHE A 128 -5.92 -13.08 2.90
N SER A 129 -6.36 -11.93 2.42
CA SER A 129 -6.87 -11.77 1.05
C SER A 129 -5.73 -11.32 0.12
N PRO A 130 -5.80 -11.62 -1.21
CA PRO A 130 -4.80 -11.23 -2.18
C PRO A 130 -4.93 -9.74 -2.55
N LEU A 131 -4.65 -8.86 -1.59
CA LEU A 131 -4.79 -7.41 -1.72
C LEU A 131 -3.45 -6.68 -1.86
N MET A 132 -2.32 -7.37 -1.70
CA MET A 132 -1.01 -6.77 -1.87
C MET A 132 -0.79 -6.40 -3.33
N LEU A 133 -0.31 -5.18 -3.56
CA LEU A 133 0.04 -4.72 -4.90
C LEU A 133 1.38 -5.32 -5.33
N SER A 134 1.57 -5.52 -6.64
CA SER A 134 2.86 -5.89 -7.20
C SER A 134 3.79 -4.67 -7.19
N PHE A 135 5.04 -4.88 -6.81
CA PHE A 135 6.13 -3.91 -6.87
C PHE A 135 7.22 -4.40 -7.83
N ASP A 136 6.82 -4.93 -8.97
CA ASP A 136 7.70 -5.48 -10.00
C ASP A 136 8.61 -4.42 -10.66
N TYR A 137 8.26 -3.14 -10.51
CA TYR A 137 9.04 -1.99 -10.98
C TYR A 137 10.26 -1.66 -10.11
N LEU A 138 10.36 -2.23 -8.89
CA LEU A 138 11.52 -2.01 -8.03
C LEU A 138 12.77 -2.66 -8.64
N SER A 139 13.89 -1.95 -8.54
CA SER A 139 15.19 -2.50 -8.97
C SER A 139 15.59 -3.69 -8.10
N GLU A 140 16.55 -4.48 -8.56
CA GLU A 140 17.10 -5.58 -7.77
C GLU A 140 17.70 -5.07 -6.45
N SER A 141 18.43 -3.96 -6.50
CA SER A 141 19.02 -3.35 -5.30
C SER A 141 17.96 -2.85 -4.32
N ASP A 142 16.82 -2.31 -4.78
CA ASP A 142 15.74 -1.89 -3.90
C ASP A 142 15.13 -3.09 -3.16
N VAL A 143 14.96 -4.21 -3.85
CA VAL A 143 14.45 -5.43 -3.23
C VAL A 143 15.46 -5.99 -2.22
N LEU A 144 16.76 -5.99 -2.54
CA LEU A 144 17.82 -6.40 -1.60
C LEU A 144 17.85 -5.49 -0.37
N ASN A 145 17.69 -4.17 -0.54
CA ASN A 145 17.60 -3.22 0.55
C ASN A 145 16.37 -3.50 1.45
N LEU A 146 15.21 -3.74 0.85
CA LEU A 146 14.02 -4.12 1.61
C LEU A 146 14.23 -5.42 2.40
N ILE A 147 14.84 -6.44 1.78
CA ILE A 147 15.16 -7.70 2.46
C ILE A 147 16.12 -7.45 3.63
N ALA A 148 17.15 -6.63 3.43
CA ALA A 148 18.09 -6.27 4.50
C ALA A 148 17.36 -5.60 5.67
N TYR A 149 16.43 -4.69 5.39
CA TYR A 149 15.60 -4.07 6.43
C TYR A 149 14.72 -5.10 7.14
N LEU A 150 14.02 -5.97 6.40
CA LEU A 150 13.14 -6.99 6.95
C LEU A 150 13.89 -8.00 7.83
N LYS A 151 15.17 -8.23 7.59
CA LYS A 151 16.05 -9.03 8.46
C LYS A 151 16.25 -8.40 9.85
N THR A 152 16.03 -7.09 9.99
CA THR A 152 16.17 -6.38 11.28
C THR A 152 14.89 -6.38 12.11
N LEU A 153 13.78 -6.89 11.59
CA LEU A 153 12.48 -6.94 12.28
C LEU A 153 12.33 -8.27 13.06
N ASP A 154 12.81 -8.30 14.27
CA ASP A 154 12.72 -9.47 15.17
C ASP A 154 11.40 -9.48 15.96
#